data_80849b52d83ad3c9bbfcd137572cd658
#
_entry.id   80849b52d83ad3c9bbfcd137572cd658
#
_cell.length_a   1.000
_cell.length_b   1.000
_cell.length_c   1.000
_cell.angle_alpha   90.00
_cell.angle_beta   90.00
_cell.angle_gamma   90.00
#
_symmetry.space_group_name_H-M   'P 1'
#
loop_
_entity.id
_entity.type
_entity.pdbx_description
1 polymer ?
#
loop_
_entity_poly.entity_id
_entity_poly.type
_entity_poly.pdbx_seq_one_letter_code
_entity_poly.pdbx_strand_id
1 'polypeptide(L)'
;MVTRIRPDEHHVGTAGFACIKGVKQHKLYASPDRLEHPMRRDGDTWSAVSWPEAETDIGQRVRAIVDQHGPNAVAMYVGTAAGFGVLHPVFAQGFMDGIGSESMFASATQDCSNKFAAAREIYGFPFTQPFPDVDHTNCLVIVGANPVVSKWSFLQVADPTKRLREIAERGGRVIVVDPRFTETARAATDHVFIRPDTDVFFYLSFLNEVLATGRIDEALVADHTNGIDEITELVAPWTPERTAEVTGIEPGVLRSVVAAYLDADGAALYSSTGVNMGSNGVLAYWLQEVINAVAGNLDRSGGTLVGKGIFDFAKFGKRTGTLMSDATSRIGGFRKVNDAFPGGILADEILTDGPGRIRALFVTGGNPLITMADAGRLREAFGQLELLVTVDIYRNETGSLAHYTL
;
A
#
# COMPACT_ATOMS: atom_id res chain seq x y z
N MET A 1 23.04 4.12 26.81
CA MET A 1 21.86 4.76 26.19
C MET A 1 22.27 5.36 24.85
N VAL A 2 21.53 5.10 23.77
CA VAL A 2 21.78 5.75 22.47
C VAL A 2 21.19 7.15 22.51
N THR A 3 22.04 8.17 22.33
CA THR A 3 21.63 9.59 22.41
C THR A 3 21.41 10.24 21.04
N ARG A 4 21.97 9.64 19.97
CA ARG A 4 21.86 10.17 18.61
C ARG A 4 22.01 9.06 17.58
N ILE A 5 21.23 9.13 16.50
CA ILE A 5 21.38 8.33 15.29
C ILE A 5 21.70 9.29 14.13
N ARG A 6 22.70 8.95 13.33
CA ARG A 6 23.08 9.66 12.10
C ARG A 6 23.00 8.71 10.90
N PRO A 7 22.70 9.20 9.71
CA PRO A 7 22.83 8.39 8.51
C PRO A 7 24.30 8.02 8.27
N ASP A 8 24.51 6.89 7.61
CA ASP A 8 25.84 6.47 7.16
C ASP A 8 26.07 7.03 5.74
N GLU A 9 27.03 7.93 5.60
CA GLU A 9 27.37 8.60 4.34
C GLU A 9 27.92 7.62 3.27
N HIS A 10 28.42 6.48 3.72
CA HIS A 10 28.98 5.44 2.84
C HIS A 10 27.98 4.32 2.53
N HIS A 11 26.75 4.38 3.05
CA HIS A 11 25.73 3.36 2.77
C HIS A 11 25.32 3.41 1.30
N VAL A 12 25.54 2.31 0.58
CA VAL A 12 25.37 2.23 -0.88
C VAL A 12 23.95 2.56 -1.38
N GLY A 13 22.92 2.23 -0.62
CA GLY A 13 21.51 2.45 -1.01
C GLY A 13 20.94 3.80 -0.61
N THR A 14 21.55 4.51 0.36
CA THR A 14 20.99 5.76 0.89
C THR A 14 21.91 6.95 0.75
N ALA A 15 23.21 6.75 0.49
CA ALA A 15 24.23 7.80 0.29
C ALA A 15 24.14 8.93 1.33
N GLY A 16 24.03 8.56 2.62
CA GLY A 16 23.93 9.52 3.71
C GLY A 16 22.54 10.07 3.98
N PHE A 17 21.48 9.57 3.31
CA PHE A 17 20.12 9.98 3.60
C PHE A 17 19.49 9.13 4.72
N ALA A 18 18.83 9.80 5.68
CA ALA A 18 17.89 9.17 6.61
C ALA A 18 16.73 10.12 6.93
N CYS A 19 15.53 9.61 6.91
CA CYS A 19 14.34 10.41 7.23
C CYS A 19 14.23 10.65 8.74
N ILE A 20 13.38 11.61 9.12
CA ILE A 20 13.15 11.98 10.52
C ILE A 20 12.75 10.78 11.42
N LYS A 21 12.02 9.81 10.87
CA LYS A 21 11.61 8.59 11.59
C LYS A 21 12.84 7.77 12.02
N GLY A 22 13.77 7.53 11.09
CA GLY A 22 15.01 6.80 11.35
C GLY A 22 15.90 7.52 12.38
N VAL A 23 16.19 8.80 12.18
CA VAL A 23 17.09 9.56 13.09
C VAL A 23 16.50 9.80 14.49
N LYS A 24 15.18 9.71 14.64
CA LYS A 24 14.49 9.83 15.94
C LYS A 24 14.17 8.49 16.62
N GLN A 25 14.49 7.37 16.00
CA GLN A 25 14.14 6.04 16.51
C GLN A 25 14.69 5.77 17.94
N HIS A 26 15.84 6.35 18.31
CA HIS A 26 16.35 6.25 19.67
C HIS A 26 15.39 6.77 20.75
N LYS A 27 14.49 7.70 20.41
CA LYS A 27 13.47 8.20 21.34
C LYS A 27 12.37 7.18 21.61
N LEU A 28 12.06 6.31 20.65
CA LEU A 28 11.11 5.21 20.84
C LEU A 28 11.62 4.20 21.86
N TYR A 29 12.92 3.88 21.78
CA TYR A 29 13.55 2.94 22.72
C TYR A 29 13.70 3.50 24.15
N ALA A 30 13.82 4.82 24.28
CA ALA A 30 13.99 5.49 25.56
C ALA A 30 12.68 6.06 26.13
N SER A 31 11.53 5.80 25.49
CA SER A 31 10.23 6.28 25.97
C SER A 31 9.85 5.58 27.27
N PRO A 32 9.37 6.32 28.28
CA PRO A 32 8.84 5.73 29.52
C PRO A 32 7.53 4.95 29.30
N ASP A 33 6.83 5.19 28.18
CA ASP A 33 5.58 4.52 27.85
C ASP A 33 5.79 3.21 27.09
N ARG A 34 7.08 2.87 26.80
CA ARG A 34 7.39 1.64 26.08
C ARG A 34 7.08 0.42 26.96
N LEU A 35 6.43 -0.56 26.36
CA LEU A 35 6.19 -1.86 26.99
C LEU A 35 7.55 -2.61 27.12
N GLU A 36 7.85 -3.08 28.32
CA GLU A 36 9.04 -3.86 28.63
C GLU A 36 8.71 -5.30 29.05
N HIS A 37 7.46 -5.54 29.38
CA HIS A 37 6.92 -6.82 29.80
C HIS A 37 5.54 -7.07 29.21
N PRO A 38 5.13 -8.34 29.04
CA PRO A 38 3.73 -8.66 28.75
C PRO A 38 2.81 -8.09 29.83
N MET A 39 1.72 -7.46 29.40
CA MET A 39 0.71 -6.90 30.28
C MET A 39 -0.61 -7.64 30.06
N ARG A 40 -1.24 -8.05 31.14
CA ARG A 40 -2.59 -8.63 31.17
C ARG A 40 -3.59 -7.66 31.76
N ARG A 41 -4.74 -7.54 31.12
CA ARG A 41 -5.89 -6.75 31.61
C ARG A 41 -6.84 -7.61 32.43
N ASP A 42 -7.22 -7.09 33.60
CA ASP A 42 -8.30 -7.66 34.43
C ASP A 42 -9.25 -6.51 34.78
N GLY A 43 -10.43 -6.52 34.16
CA GLY A 43 -11.34 -5.39 34.21
C GLY A 43 -10.70 -4.12 33.63
N ASP A 44 -10.57 -3.09 34.47
CA ASP A 44 -9.92 -1.82 34.12
C ASP A 44 -8.44 -1.74 34.58
N THR A 45 -7.92 -2.82 35.19
CA THR A 45 -6.56 -2.86 35.71
C THR A 45 -5.61 -3.62 34.79
N TRP A 46 -4.34 -3.20 34.77
CA TRP A 46 -3.26 -3.83 34.01
C TRP A 46 -2.17 -4.30 34.96
N SER A 47 -1.74 -5.53 34.78
CA SER A 47 -0.63 -6.13 35.55
C SER A 47 0.41 -6.71 34.62
N ALA A 48 1.68 -6.52 34.96
CA ALA A 48 2.77 -7.23 34.29
C ALA A 48 2.70 -8.72 34.62
N VAL A 49 2.91 -9.55 33.60
CA VAL A 49 2.99 -11.02 33.73
C VAL A 49 4.26 -11.51 33.05
N SER A 50 4.68 -12.72 33.39
CA SER A 50 5.81 -13.34 32.68
C SER A 50 5.41 -13.83 31.29
N TRP A 51 6.39 -13.97 30.40
CA TRP A 51 6.16 -14.56 29.08
C TRP A 51 5.54 -15.95 29.16
N PRO A 52 6.05 -16.90 30.00
CA PRO A 52 5.44 -18.23 30.13
C PRO A 52 3.99 -18.20 30.60
N GLU A 53 3.63 -17.27 31.49
CA GLU A 53 2.23 -17.10 31.93
C GLU A 53 1.35 -16.60 30.78
N ALA A 54 1.78 -15.54 30.07
CA ALA A 54 1.05 -14.99 28.94
C ALA A 54 0.86 -16.02 27.81
N GLU A 55 1.95 -16.68 27.40
CA GLU A 55 1.95 -17.70 26.35
C GLU A 55 1.05 -18.88 26.70
N THR A 56 1.08 -19.35 27.96
CA THR A 56 0.26 -20.47 28.41
C THR A 56 -1.21 -20.12 28.39
N ASP A 57 -1.63 -18.98 28.95
CA ASP A 57 -3.04 -18.59 28.98
C ASP A 57 -3.57 -18.28 27.57
N ILE A 58 -2.82 -17.51 26.77
CA ILE A 58 -3.18 -17.22 25.38
C ILE A 58 -3.32 -18.51 24.59
N GLY A 59 -2.35 -19.42 24.70
CA GLY A 59 -2.37 -20.70 24.00
C GLY A 59 -3.57 -21.58 24.37
N GLN A 60 -3.91 -21.64 25.66
CA GLN A 60 -5.11 -22.38 26.14
C GLN A 60 -6.40 -21.78 25.61
N ARG A 61 -6.54 -20.45 25.62
CA ARG A 61 -7.71 -19.75 25.09
C ARG A 61 -7.86 -19.92 23.59
N VAL A 62 -6.75 -19.79 22.83
CA VAL A 62 -6.73 -20.04 21.38
C VAL A 62 -7.16 -21.48 21.09
N ARG A 63 -6.62 -22.47 21.83
CA ARG A 63 -6.98 -23.88 21.67
C ARG A 63 -8.48 -24.08 21.90
N ALA A 64 -9.02 -23.54 22.98
CA ALA A 64 -10.43 -23.68 23.31
C ALA A 64 -11.33 -23.09 22.22
N ILE A 65 -10.97 -21.90 21.68
CA ILE A 65 -11.71 -21.26 20.60
C ILE A 65 -11.64 -22.11 19.30
N VAL A 66 -10.48 -22.64 18.95
CA VAL A 66 -10.32 -23.50 17.76
C VAL A 66 -11.11 -24.81 17.91
N ASP A 67 -11.03 -25.45 19.06
CA ASP A 67 -11.72 -26.72 19.33
C ASP A 67 -13.26 -26.55 19.28
N GLN A 68 -13.76 -25.39 19.70
CA GLN A 68 -15.20 -25.13 19.76
C GLN A 68 -15.76 -24.54 18.45
N HIS A 69 -15.01 -23.69 17.77
CA HIS A 69 -15.51 -22.83 16.67
C HIS A 69 -14.75 -23.00 15.35
N GLY A 70 -13.71 -23.82 15.34
CA GLY A 70 -12.83 -24.02 14.19
C GLY A 70 -11.74 -22.96 14.04
N PRO A 71 -10.74 -23.23 13.19
CA PRO A 71 -9.54 -22.40 13.09
C PRO A 71 -9.82 -20.96 12.60
N ASN A 72 -10.78 -20.78 11.70
CA ASN A 72 -11.10 -19.44 11.16
C ASN A 72 -11.73 -18.47 12.18
N ALA A 73 -12.07 -18.97 13.39
CA ALA A 73 -12.47 -18.10 14.50
C ALA A 73 -11.28 -17.35 15.14
N VAL A 74 -10.05 -17.69 14.76
CA VAL A 74 -8.85 -16.94 15.14
C VAL A 74 -8.37 -16.14 13.95
N ALA A 75 -8.20 -14.84 14.13
CA ALA A 75 -7.76 -13.92 13.09
C ALA A 75 -6.47 -13.18 13.48
N MET A 76 -5.76 -12.66 12.48
CA MET A 76 -4.63 -11.78 12.66
C MET A 76 -4.76 -10.53 11.79
N TYR A 77 -4.44 -9.38 12.38
CA TYR A 77 -4.26 -8.11 11.68
C TYR A 77 -2.79 -7.70 11.74
N VAL A 78 -2.15 -7.60 10.57
CA VAL A 78 -0.74 -7.18 10.45
C VAL A 78 -0.70 -5.70 10.09
N GLY A 79 -0.21 -4.89 11.00
CA GLY A 79 0.02 -3.46 10.78
C GLY A 79 1.29 -3.20 9.95
N THR A 80 1.39 -2.00 9.39
CA THR A 80 2.52 -1.61 8.52
C THR A 80 3.88 -1.74 9.22
N ALA A 81 3.96 -1.38 10.51
CA ALA A 81 5.23 -1.45 11.27
C ALA A 81 5.75 -2.89 11.39
N ALA A 82 4.85 -3.86 11.56
CA ALA A 82 5.17 -5.28 11.58
C ALA A 82 5.42 -5.82 10.17
N GLY A 83 4.59 -5.42 9.20
CA GLY A 83 4.67 -5.88 7.81
C GLY A 83 6.01 -5.56 7.11
N PHE A 84 6.71 -4.51 7.53
CA PHE A 84 8.05 -4.18 7.05
C PHE A 84 9.19 -4.86 7.82
N GLY A 85 8.89 -5.61 8.86
CA GLY A 85 9.88 -6.45 9.54
C GLY A 85 10.25 -7.67 8.69
N VAL A 86 11.54 -7.99 8.57
CA VAL A 86 12.03 -9.08 7.70
C VAL A 86 11.42 -10.44 8.10
N LEU A 87 11.40 -10.75 9.38
CA LEU A 87 10.92 -12.04 9.88
C LEU A 87 9.46 -12.03 10.30
N HIS A 88 8.92 -10.86 10.62
CA HIS A 88 7.58 -10.76 11.20
C HIS A 88 6.48 -11.34 10.28
N PRO A 89 6.40 -11.00 8.99
CA PRO A 89 5.38 -11.57 8.11
C PRO A 89 5.49 -13.10 7.99
N VAL A 90 6.73 -13.62 8.01
CA VAL A 90 6.98 -15.07 7.93
C VAL A 90 6.43 -15.78 9.18
N PHE A 91 6.71 -15.26 10.37
CA PHE A 91 6.21 -15.86 11.61
C PHE A 91 4.71 -15.63 11.79
N ALA A 92 4.17 -14.47 11.37
CA ALA A 92 2.74 -14.21 11.40
C ALA A 92 1.96 -15.20 10.52
N GLN A 93 2.42 -15.41 9.29
CA GLN A 93 1.83 -16.39 8.38
C GLN A 93 1.99 -17.81 8.94
N GLY A 94 3.19 -18.18 9.39
CA GLY A 94 3.45 -19.50 9.95
C GLY A 94 2.61 -19.82 11.20
N PHE A 95 2.31 -18.80 12.03
CA PHE A 95 1.41 -18.96 13.16
C PHE A 95 -0.03 -19.25 12.71
N MET A 96 -0.53 -18.53 11.72
CA MET A 96 -1.88 -18.73 11.19
C MET A 96 -2.00 -20.06 10.43
N ASP A 97 -0.98 -20.43 9.65
CA ASP A 97 -0.90 -21.74 8.97
C ASP A 97 -0.87 -22.89 9.99
N GLY A 98 -0.13 -22.75 11.09
CA GLY A 98 -0.07 -23.71 12.18
C GLY A 98 -1.42 -23.92 12.91
N ILE A 99 -2.25 -22.88 12.96
CA ILE A 99 -3.63 -22.95 13.47
C ILE A 99 -4.57 -23.53 12.39
N GLY A 100 -4.25 -23.35 11.12
CA GLY A 100 -5.10 -23.69 9.97
C GLY A 100 -6.14 -22.59 9.67
N SER A 101 -5.85 -21.33 10.04
CA SER A 101 -6.76 -20.20 9.82
C SER A 101 -6.43 -19.39 8.58
N GLU A 102 -7.46 -19.09 7.80
CA GLU A 102 -7.41 -18.21 6.63
C GLU A 102 -7.73 -16.73 6.97
N SER A 103 -8.06 -16.42 8.25
CA SER A 103 -8.57 -15.11 8.67
C SER A 103 -7.44 -14.10 8.88
N MET A 104 -6.74 -13.73 7.79
CA MET A 104 -5.68 -12.73 7.77
C MET A 104 -6.20 -11.38 7.27
N PHE A 105 -5.80 -10.31 7.95
CA PHE A 105 -6.07 -8.91 7.62
C PHE A 105 -4.78 -8.10 7.67
N ALA A 106 -4.70 -7.01 6.91
CA ALA A 106 -3.51 -6.18 6.90
C ALA A 106 -3.84 -4.70 6.65
N SER A 107 -2.97 -3.81 7.12
CA SER A 107 -3.08 -2.37 6.88
C SER A 107 -3.05 -1.99 5.40
N ALA A 108 -2.36 -2.77 4.57
CA ALA A 108 -2.27 -2.55 3.12
C ALA A 108 -3.64 -2.52 2.43
N THR A 109 -4.64 -3.21 2.99
CA THR A 109 -6.01 -3.20 2.44
C THR A 109 -6.72 -1.85 2.58
N GLN A 110 -6.13 -0.91 3.31
CA GLN A 110 -6.64 0.46 3.46
C GLN A 110 -6.10 1.43 2.41
N ASP A 111 -4.86 1.22 1.91
CA ASP A 111 -4.18 2.24 1.12
C ASP A 111 -3.54 1.76 -0.19
N CYS A 112 -3.20 0.50 -0.36
CA CYS A 112 -2.47 0.05 -1.54
C CYS A 112 -2.92 -1.29 -2.16
N SER A 113 -3.87 -2.01 -1.58
CA SER A 113 -4.30 -3.31 -2.11
C SER A 113 -4.95 -3.22 -3.49
N ASN A 114 -5.56 -2.10 -3.86
CA ASN A 114 -6.06 -1.85 -5.21
C ASN A 114 -4.95 -1.99 -6.27
N LYS A 115 -3.78 -1.41 -5.98
CA LYS A 115 -2.58 -1.53 -6.82
C LYS A 115 -2.10 -2.99 -6.92
N PHE A 116 -2.06 -3.72 -5.81
CA PHE A 116 -1.67 -5.13 -5.80
C PHE A 116 -2.65 -6.02 -6.54
N ALA A 117 -3.95 -5.75 -6.41
CA ALA A 117 -4.97 -6.48 -7.16
C ALA A 117 -4.79 -6.28 -8.68
N ALA A 118 -4.64 -5.03 -9.12
CA ALA A 118 -4.38 -4.73 -10.54
C ALA A 118 -3.06 -5.35 -11.03
N ALA A 119 -1.98 -5.25 -10.25
CA ALA A 119 -0.69 -5.83 -10.61
C ALA A 119 -0.75 -7.36 -10.77
N ARG A 120 -1.54 -8.05 -9.94
CA ARG A 120 -1.77 -9.49 -10.09
C ARG A 120 -2.40 -9.83 -11.44
N GLU A 121 -3.38 -9.07 -11.89
CA GLU A 121 -4.07 -9.30 -13.17
C GLU A 121 -3.20 -8.88 -14.37
N ILE A 122 -2.40 -7.80 -14.26
CA ILE A 122 -1.53 -7.32 -15.35
C ILE A 122 -0.28 -8.20 -15.49
N TYR A 123 0.41 -8.45 -14.37
CA TYR A 123 1.75 -9.06 -14.35
C TYR A 123 1.77 -10.50 -13.81
N GLY A 124 0.64 -11.00 -13.35
CA GLY A 124 0.49 -12.34 -12.76
C GLY A 124 1.13 -12.50 -11.38
N PHE A 125 1.47 -11.38 -10.71
CA PHE A 125 1.95 -11.39 -9.33
C PHE A 125 1.73 -10.02 -8.66
N PRO A 126 1.13 -9.96 -7.46
CA PRO A 126 0.68 -8.70 -6.87
C PRO A 126 1.82 -7.73 -6.51
N PHE A 127 3.01 -8.23 -6.19
CA PHE A 127 4.18 -7.41 -5.88
C PHE A 127 5.03 -7.03 -7.11
N THR A 128 4.61 -7.36 -8.32
CA THR A 128 5.20 -6.79 -9.52
C THR A 128 4.69 -5.35 -9.67
N GLN A 129 5.48 -4.42 -9.18
CA GLN A 129 5.13 -3.00 -9.09
C GLN A 129 6.19 -2.20 -9.85
N PRO A 130 5.94 -1.79 -11.10
CA PRO A 130 6.83 -0.88 -11.80
C PRO A 130 7.00 0.42 -11.02
N PHE A 131 8.21 0.96 -11.01
CA PHE A 131 8.55 2.20 -10.34
C PHE A 131 9.34 3.12 -11.26
N PRO A 132 9.21 4.45 -11.11
CA PRO A 132 9.89 5.42 -11.98
C PRO A 132 11.41 5.31 -11.88
N ASP A 133 12.11 5.35 -13.00
CA ASP A 133 13.57 5.53 -13.07
C ASP A 133 13.89 7.01 -12.88
N VAL A 134 13.83 7.49 -11.64
CA VAL A 134 14.00 8.91 -11.32
C VAL A 134 15.41 9.46 -11.63
N ASP A 135 16.38 8.56 -11.77
CA ASP A 135 17.75 8.97 -12.11
C ASP A 135 17.92 9.32 -13.59
N HIS A 136 17.07 8.77 -14.47
CA HIS A 136 17.18 8.97 -15.92
C HIS A 136 15.92 9.57 -16.56
N THR A 137 14.76 9.57 -15.88
CA THR A 137 13.52 10.13 -16.44
C THR A 137 13.65 11.62 -16.73
N ASN A 138 13.07 12.07 -17.85
CA ASN A 138 12.99 13.48 -18.21
C ASN A 138 11.58 14.06 -18.04
N CYS A 139 10.57 13.21 -17.81
CA CYS A 139 9.24 13.66 -17.41
C CYS A 139 8.63 12.70 -16.38
N LEU A 140 8.41 13.17 -15.17
CA LEU A 140 7.77 12.41 -14.10
C LEU A 140 6.43 13.03 -13.74
N VAL A 141 5.34 12.32 -14.02
CA VAL A 141 3.99 12.72 -13.61
C VAL A 141 3.60 11.95 -12.36
N ILE A 142 3.39 12.65 -11.26
CA ILE A 142 3.08 12.10 -9.93
C ILE A 142 1.62 12.42 -9.61
N VAL A 143 0.77 11.40 -9.48
CA VAL A 143 -0.67 11.56 -9.23
C VAL A 143 -1.02 11.03 -7.84
N GLY A 144 -1.66 11.85 -7.00
CA GLY A 144 -2.13 11.45 -5.68
C GLY A 144 -1.05 10.84 -4.78
N ALA A 145 0.18 11.37 -4.88
CA ALA A 145 1.33 10.87 -4.13
C ALA A 145 2.21 12.00 -3.59
N ASN A 146 2.74 11.82 -2.39
CA ASN A 146 3.59 12.80 -1.72
C ASN A 146 4.94 12.19 -1.26
N PRO A 147 5.83 11.78 -2.20
CA PRO A 147 7.09 11.11 -1.87
C PRO A 147 8.01 11.92 -0.97
N VAL A 148 7.93 13.26 -0.99
CA VAL A 148 8.71 14.13 -0.09
C VAL A 148 8.31 13.90 1.38
N VAL A 149 7.07 13.52 1.68
CA VAL A 149 6.60 13.17 3.04
C VAL A 149 6.73 11.68 3.31
N SER A 150 6.19 10.82 2.44
CA SER A 150 6.26 9.36 2.59
C SER A 150 7.67 8.81 2.42
N LYS A 151 8.55 9.62 1.88
CA LYS A 151 9.95 9.41 1.54
C LYS A 151 10.11 8.55 0.30
N TRP A 152 9.88 7.38 0.20
CA TRP A 152 10.15 6.61 -1.02
C TRP A 152 9.19 5.44 -1.21
N SER A 153 8.01 5.57 -0.66
CA SER A 153 6.97 4.60 -0.93
C SER A 153 6.82 4.39 -2.43
N PHE A 154 7.27 3.24 -2.91
CA PHE A 154 7.27 2.81 -4.31
C PHE A 154 8.11 3.62 -5.31
N LEU A 155 8.70 4.77 -4.96
CA LEU A 155 9.72 5.41 -5.81
C LEU A 155 11.08 4.70 -5.77
N GLN A 156 11.33 3.89 -4.76
CA GLN A 156 12.54 3.09 -4.58
C GLN A 156 13.85 3.91 -4.52
N VAL A 157 13.80 5.19 -4.14
CA VAL A 157 14.96 6.07 -4.07
C VAL A 157 15.10 6.77 -2.73
N ALA A 158 16.35 7.01 -2.32
CA ALA A 158 16.68 7.85 -1.19
C ALA A 158 16.54 9.33 -1.57
N ASP A 159 16.29 10.20 -0.57
CA ASP A 159 16.17 11.66 -0.70
C ASP A 159 15.29 12.11 -1.88
N PRO A 160 13.98 11.83 -1.85
CA PRO A 160 13.10 12.16 -2.97
C PRO A 160 13.08 13.65 -3.29
N THR A 161 13.29 14.53 -2.31
CA THR A 161 13.35 15.99 -2.56
C THR A 161 14.50 16.34 -3.48
N LYS A 162 15.70 15.81 -3.22
CA LYS A 162 16.87 16.00 -4.03
C LYS A 162 16.67 15.40 -5.44
N ARG A 163 16.18 14.15 -5.49
CA ARG A 163 15.95 13.45 -6.76
C ARG A 163 14.97 14.17 -7.69
N LEU A 164 13.86 14.69 -7.16
CA LEU A 164 12.89 15.46 -7.95
C LEU A 164 13.50 16.75 -8.48
N ARG A 165 14.34 17.45 -7.71
CA ARG A 165 15.04 18.66 -8.15
C ARG A 165 16.08 18.35 -9.23
N GLU A 166 16.82 17.26 -9.11
CA GLU A 166 17.79 16.80 -10.10
C GLU A 166 17.14 16.56 -11.47
N ILE A 167 15.86 16.10 -11.53
CA ILE A 167 15.12 16.01 -12.79
C ILE A 167 14.97 17.41 -13.43
N ALA A 168 14.56 18.40 -12.66
CA ALA A 168 14.40 19.77 -13.14
C ALA A 168 15.75 20.41 -13.53
N GLU A 169 16.80 20.19 -12.76
CA GLU A 169 18.16 20.73 -13.00
C GLU A 169 18.77 20.23 -14.33
N ARG A 170 18.42 18.99 -14.76
CA ARG A 170 18.84 18.48 -16.07
C ARG A 170 17.88 18.82 -17.21
N GLY A 171 16.91 19.73 -16.96
CA GLY A 171 15.96 20.20 -17.97
C GLY A 171 14.70 19.36 -18.11
N GLY A 172 14.49 18.36 -17.26
CA GLY A 172 13.29 17.55 -17.25
C GLY A 172 12.12 18.22 -16.50
N ARG A 173 10.94 17.60 -16.56
CA ARG A 173 9.74 18.09 -15.90
C ARG A 173 9.27 17.12 -14.80
N VAL A 174 8.88 17.67 -13.67
CA VAL A 174 8.17 16.97 -12.59
C VAL A 174 6.81 17.64 -12.45
N ILE A 175 5.77 16.90 -12.79
CA ILE A 175 4.37 17.38 -12.78
C ILE A 175 3.62 16.65 -11.67
N VAL A 176 3.11 17.38 -10.69
CA VAL A 176 2.31 16.81 -9.60
C VAL A 176 0.85 17.10 -9.84
N VAL A 177 0.04 16.06 -9.89
CA VAL A 177 -1.43 16.11 -9.98
C VAL A 177 -1.98 15.72 -8.61
N ASP A 178 -2.51 16.69 -7.87
CA ASP A 178 -2.96 16.51 -6.49
C ASP A 178 -3.98 17.58 -6.11
N PRO A 179 -5.03 17.25 -5.36
CA PRO A 179 -5.99 18.25 -4.87
C PRO A 179 -5.40 19.27 -3.90
N ARG A 180 -4.18 19.01 -3.40
CA ARG A 180 -3.47 19.88 -2.46
C ARG A 180 -2.09 20.27 -3.02
N PHE A 181 -1.68 21.51 -2.82
CA PHE A 181 -0.30 21.95 -3.09
C PHE A 181 0.65 21.37 -2.03
N THR A 182 1.12 20.14 -2.29
CA THR A 182 1.88 19.31 -1.34
C THR A 182 3.34 19.72 -1.22
N GLU A 183 4.07 19.08 -0.29
CA GLU A 183 5.51 19.21 -0.16
C GLU A 183 6.23 18.72 -1.43
N THR A 184 5.68 17.70 -2.09
CA THR A 184 6.17 17.23 -3.39
C THR A 184 5.91 18.25 -4.49
N ALA A 185 4.73 18.87 -4.52
CA ALA A 185 4.42 19.95 -5.47
C ALA A 185 5.38 21.15 -5.33
N ARG A 186 5.83 21.47 -4.12
CA ARG A 186 6.85 22.52 -3.90
C ARG A 186 8.24 22.17 -4.46
N ALA A 187 8.53 20.87 -4.62
CA ALA A 187 9.78 20.39 -5.20
C ALA A 187 9.67 20.08 -6.69
N ALA A 188 8.48 20.15 -7.25
CA ALA A 188 8.15 19.90 -8.66
C ALA A 188 8.31 21.14 -9.53
N THR A 189 8.29 20.98 -10.85
CA THR A 189 8.25 22.07 -11.82
C THR A 189 6.84 22.60 -12.01
N ASP A 190 5.83 21.72 -11.93
CA ASP A 190 4.45 22.03 -12.21
C ASP A 190 3.51 21.36 -11.19
N HIS A 191 2.37 22.01 -10.93
CA HIS A 191 1.31 21.45 -10.13
C HIS A 191 -0.04 21.65 -10.84
N VAL A 192 -0.81 20.57 -10.91
CA VAL A 192 -2.16 20.55 -11.49
C VAL A 192 -3.13 20.14 -10.39
N PHE A 193 -4.09 21.03 -10.08
CA PHE A 193 -5.18 20.70 -9.16
C PHE A 193 -6.16 19.74 -9.83
N ILE A 194 -6.59 18.73 -9.08
CA ILE A 194 -7.62 17.78 -9.48
C ILE A 194 -8.68 17.68 -8.39
N ARG A 195 -9.94 17.47 -8.73
CA ARG A 195 -10.96 17.16 -7.74
C ARG A 195 -10.69 15.77 -7.13
N PRO A 196 -10.80 15.61 -5.80
CA PRO A 196 -10.63 14.32 -5.15
C PRO A 196 -11.52 13.24 -5.76
N ASP A 197 -10.99 12.01 -5.84
CA ASP A 197 -11.69 10.82 -6.34
C ASP A 197 -12.07 10.86 -7.84
N THR A 198 -11.39 11.69 -8.62
CA THR A 198 -11.61 11.80 -10.07
C THR A 198 -10.41 11.34 -10.91
N ASP A 199 -9.43 10.71 -10.30
CA ASP A 199 -8.17 10.27 -10.92
C ASP A 199 -8.40 9.33 -12.12
N VAL A 200 -9.41 8.46 -12.06
CA VAL A 200 -9.77 7.57 -13.17
C VAL A 200 -10.12 8.33 -14.44
N PHE A 201 -10.80 9.48 -14.30
CA PHE A 201 -11.18 10.32 -15.45
C PHE A 201 -9.99 11.08 -16.03
N PHE A 202 -9.03 11.45 -15.16
CA PHE A 202 -7.73 11.98 -15.59
C PHE A 202 -6.98 10.96 -16.46
N TYR A 203 -6.86 9.72 -16.02
CA TYR A 203 -6.19 8.67 -16.79
C TYR A 203 -6.94 8.28 -18.06
N LEU A 204 -8.28 8.24 -18.05
CA LEU A 204 -9.09 7.97 -19.25
C LEU A 204 -8.82 9.02 -20.32
N SER A 205 -8.85 10.31 -19.97
CA SER A 205 -8.58 11.37 -20.93
C SER A 205 -7.11 11.49 -21.32
N PHE A 206 -6.20 11.13 -20.42
CA PHE A 206 -4.77 11.05 -20.74
C PHE A 206 -4.53 9.98 -21.81
N LEU A 207 -5.06 8.78 -21.62
CA LEU A 207 -4.94 7.69 -22.59
C LEU A 207 -5.65 8.04 -23.91
N ASN A 208 -6.82 8.68 -23.86
CA ASN A 208 -7.52 9.17 -25.05
C ASN A 208 -6.62 10.09 -25.89
N GLU A 209 -5.97 11.07 -25.27
CA GLU A 209 -5.04 11.98 -25.97
C GLU A 209 -3.80 11.26 -26.51
N VAL A 210 -3.21 10.31 -25.76
CA VAL A 210 -2.07 9.52 -26.22
C VAL A 210 -2.45 8.78 -27.51
N LEU A 211 -3.56 8.06 -27.51
CA LEU A 211 -4.04 7.31 -28.67
C LEU A 211 -4.43 8.22 -29.85
N ALA A 212 -5.06 9.37 -29.57
CA ALA A 212 -5.44 10.35 -30.60
C ALA A 212 -4.22 10.95 -31.32
N THR A 213 -3.06 11.06 -30.65
CA THR A 213 -1.83 11.53 -31.28
C THR A 213 -1.15 10.48 -32.17
N GLY A 214 -1.51 9.21 -32.05
CA GLY A 214 -0.86 8.09 -32.72
C GLY A 214 0.57 7.82 -32.22
N ARG A 215 1.03 8.47 -31.15
CA ARG A 215 2.38 8.33 -30.61
C ARG A 215 2.43 7.18 -29.60
N ILE A 216 2.34 5.96 -30.13
CA ILE A 216 2.37 4.72 -29.38
C ILE A 216 3.61 3.88 -29.79
N ASP A 217 4.08 3.03 -28.89
CA ASP A 217 5.08 2.01 -29.20
C ASP A 217 4.37 0.79 -29.82
N GLU A 218 4.23 0.82 -31.16
CA GLU A 218 3.53 -0.23 -31.91
C GLU A 218 4.14 -1.62 -31.69
N ALA A 219 5.47 -1.70 -31.56
CA ALA A 219 6.16 -2.97 -31.36
C ALA A 219 5.86 -3.56 -29.98
N LEU A 220 5.96 -2.76 -28.92
CA LEU A 220 5.62 -3.19 -27.56
C LEU A 220 4.15 -3.58 -27.47
N VAL A 221 3.27 -2.78 -28.09
CA VAL A 221 1.82 -3.05 -28.08
C VAL A 221 1.53 -4.38 -28.79
N ALA A 222 2.11 -4.63 -29.96
CA ALA A 222 1.86 -5.85 -30.74
C ALA A 222 2.44 -7.11 -30.06
N ASP A 223 3.64 -6.98 -29.44
CA ASP A 223 4.36 -8.15 -28.92
C ASP A 223 3.95 -8.51 -27.48
N HIS A 224 3.47 -7.52 -26.69
CA HIS A 224 3.34 -7.68 -25.24
C HIS A 224 1.97 -7.29 -24.67
N THR A 225 1.02 -6.84 -25.51
CA THR A 225 -0.32 -6.46 -25.03
C THR A 225 -1.42 -7.15 -25.80
N ASN A 226 -2.63 -7.13 -25.24
CA ASN A 226 -3.86 -7.55 -25.90
C ASN A 226 -4.94 -6.50 -25.63
N GLY A 227 -5.88 -6.34 -26.57
CA GLY A 227 -7.07 -5.49 -26.37
C GLY A 227 -6.83 -4.01 -26.65
N ILE A 228 -5.88 -3.65 -27.52
CA ILE A 228 -5.61 -2.23 -27.87
C ILE A 228 -6.83 -1.60 -28.58
N ASP A 229 -7.53 -2.35 -29.41
CA ASP A 229 -8.71 -1.86 -30.13
C ASP A 229 -9.86 -1.62 -29.17
N GLU A 230 -10.11 -2.58 -28.25
CA GLU A 230 -11.15 -2.49 -27.24
C GLU A 230 -10.93 -1.31 -26.29
N ILE A 231 -9.68 -1.08 -25.82
CA ILE A 231 -9.39 0.06 -24.95
C ILE A 231 -9.51 1.38 -25.72
N THR A 232 -9.15 1.41 -27.00
CA THR A 232 -9.30 2.59 -27.85
C THR A 232 -10.77 2.99 -27.98
N GLU A 233 -11.65 2.03 -28.24
CA GLU A 233 -13.11 2.26 -28.29
C GLU A 233 -13.64 2.72 -26.91
N LEU A 234 -13.20 2.09 -25.83
CA LEU A 234 -13.61 2.41 -24.45
C LEU A 234 -13.24 3.84 -24.06
N VAL A 235 -12.03 4.30 -24.41
CA VAL A 235 -11.59 5.65 -24.04
C VAL A 235 -12.00 6.75 -25.01
N ALA A 236 -12.44 6.41 -26.22
CA ALA A 236 -12.83 7.38 -27.25
C ALA A 236 -13.82 8.47 -26.76
N PRO A 237 -14.85 8.17 -25.94
CA PRO A 237 -15.75 9.19 -25.43
C PRO A 237 -15.19 10.04 -24.29
N TRP A 238 -14.01 9.71 -23.74
CA TRP A 238 -13.44 10.38 -22.59
C TRP A 238 -12.41 11.45 -23.01
N THR A 239 -12.87 12.42 -23.82
CA THR A 239 -12.01 13.53 -24.25
C THR A 239 -11.67 14.47 -23.08
N PRO A 240 -10.58 15.26 -23.17
CA PRO A 240 -10.24 16.27 -22.18
C PRO A 240 -11.39 17.22 -21.87
N GLU A 241 -12.19 17.62 -22.88
CA GLU A 241 -13.35 18.50 -22.71
C GLU A 241 -14.40 17.85 -21.80
N ARG A 242 -14.72 16.59 -22.03
CA ARG A 242 -15.68 15.86 -21.22
C ARG A 242 -15.20 15.66 -19.78
N THR A 243 -13.93 15.31 -19.61
CA THR A 243 -13.40 15.02 -18.26
C THR A 243 -13.08 16.28 -17.46
N ALA A 244 -12.91 17.45 -18.12
CA ALA A 244 -12.71 18.73 -17.43
C ALA A 244 -13.86 19.06 -16.47
N GLU A 245 -15.10 18.74 -16.83
CA GLU A 245 -16.28 18.97 -15.98
C GLU A 245 -16.21 18.16 -14.68
N VAL A 246 -15.59 16.99 -14.71
CA VAL A 246 -15.46 16.07 -13.57
C VAL A 246 -14.20 16.36 -12.78
N THR A 247 -13.04 16.44 -13.45
CA THR A 247 -11.72 16.58 -12.82
C THR A 247 -11.41 18.00 -12.37
N GLY A 248 -12.01 18.99 -13.03
CA GLY A 248 -11.66 20.39 -12.89
C GLY A 248 -10.35 20.78 -13.59
N ILE A 249 -9.77 19.89 -14.40
CA ILE A 249 -8.56 20.17 -15.18
C ILE A 249 -8.95 20.70 -16.55
N GLU A 250 -8.51 21.90 -16.88
CA GLU A 250 -8.75 22.50 -18.19
C GLU A 250 -8.16 21.64 -19.31
N PRO A 251 -8.86 21.45 -20.47
CA PRO A 251 -8.41 20.59 -21.56
C PRO A 251 -7.00 20.93 -22.06
N GLY A 252 -6.68 22.21 -22.18
CA GLY A 252 -5.34 22.67 -22.57
C GLY A 252 -4.24 22.30 -21.60
N VAL A 253 -4.55 22.26 -20.30
CA VAL A 253 -3.61 21.83 -19.25
C VAL A 253 -3.35 20.34 -19.37
N LEU A 254 -4.40 19.51 -19.53
CA LEU A 254 -4.24 18.08 -19.74
C LEU A 254 -3.38 17.79 -20.98
N ARG A 255 -3.67 18.39 -22.12
CA ARG A 255 -2.88 18.25 -23.34
C ARG A 255 -1.43 18.67 -23.17
N SER A 256 -1.16 19.71 -22.40
CA SER A 256 0.22 20.11 -22.06
C SER A 256 0.95 19.07 -21.22
N VAL A 257 0.25 18.38 -20.30
CA VAL A 257 0.83 17.29 -19.50
C VAL A 257 1.11 16.09 -20.40
N VAL A 258 0.16 15.70 -21.26
CA VAL A 258 0.34 14.59 -22.23
C VAL A 258 1.49 14.89 -23.20
N ALA A 259 1.54 16.09 -23.76
CA ALA A 259 2.63 16.50 -24.66
C ALA A 259 3.99 16.41 -23.98
N ALA A 260 4.12 16.93 -22.75
CA ALA A 260 5.34 16.85 -21.98
C ALA A 260 5.79 15.39 -21.72
N TYR A 261 4.82 14.51 -21.44
CA TYR A 261 5.03 13.09 -21.21
C TYR A 261 5.52 12.39 -22.50
N LEU A 262 4.90 12.69 -23.64
CA LEU A 262 5.23 12.07 -24.91
C LEU A 262 6.50 12.64 -25.56
N ASP A 263 6.86 13.91 -25.31
CA ASP A 263 8.02 14.58 -25.89
C ASP A 263 9.33 14.21 -25.15
N ALA A 264 9.23 13.70 -23.94
CA ALA A 264 10.38 13.37 -23.13
C ALA A 264 11.09 12.09 -23.62
N ASP A 265 12.44 12.12 -23.65
CA ASP A 265 13.23 10.89 -23.78
C ASP A 265 13.23 10.17 -22.42
N GLY A 266 12.23 9.31 -22.24
CA GLY A 266 11.92 8.63 -20.99
C GLY A 266 10.97 9.44 -20.09
N ALA A 267 9.79 8.87 -19.88
CA ALA A 267 8.75 9.43 -19.03
C ALA A 267 8.13 8.36 -18.14
N ALA A 268 7.63 8.76 -16.98
CA ALA A 268 6.93 7.85 -16.08
C ALA A 268 5.67 8.49 -15.50
N LEU A 269 4.58 7.72 -15.47
CA LEU A 269 3.42 7.98 -14.64
C LEU A 269 3.53 7.17 -13.35
N TYR A 270 3.31 7.82 -12.23
CA TYR A 270 3.39 7.21 -10.90
C TYR A 270 2.24 7.68 -10.01
N SER A 271 1.62 6.76 -9.30
CA SER A 271 0.60 7.06 -8.30
C SER A 271 0.85 6.34 -6.98
N SER A 272 0.20 6.83 -5.92
CA SER A 272 0.25 6.18 -4.61
C SER A 272 -1.11 6.25 -3.91
N THR A 273 -1.11 6.36 -2.59
CA THR A 273 -2.26 6.26 -1.69
C THR A 273 -3.46 7.11 -2.12
N GLY A 274 -3.25 8.33 -2.62
CA GLY A 274 -4.35 9.21 -3.05
C GLY A 274 -5.21 8.61 -4.15
N VAL A 275 -4.60 7.96 -5.14
CA VAL A 275 -5.31 7.24 -6.22
C VAL A 275 -5.86 5.91 -5.71
N ASN A 276 -5.04 5.16 -4.96
CA ASN A 276 -5.41 3.81 -4.53
C ASN A 276 -6.60 3.78 -3.57
N MET A 277 -6.79 4.82 -2.77
CA MET A 277 -7.94 4.94 -1.85
C MET A 277 -9.22 5.42 -2.53
N GLY A 278 -9.13 5.86 -3.78
CA GLY A 278 -10.29 6.31 -4.56
C GLY A 278 -11.26 5.18 -4.90
N SER A 279 -12.50 5.53 -5.17
CA SER A 279 -13.59 4.60 -5.49
C SER A 279 -13.28 3.71 -6.70
N ASN A 280 -12.43 4.19 -7.62
CA ASN A 280 -11.98 3.48 -8.83
C ASN A 280 -10.47 3.20 -8.84
N GLY A 281 -9.85 3.02 -7.66
CA GLY A 281 -8.40 2.91 -7.51
C GLY A 281 -7.77 1.76 -8.32
N VAL A 282 -8.43 0.61 -8.44
CA VAL A 282 -7.95 -0.52 -9.28
C VAL A 282 -7.89 -0.12 -10.74
N LEU A 283 -8.97 0.47 -11.27
CA LEU A 283 -9.06 0.90 -12.66
C LEU A 283 -8.09 2.05 -12.96
N ALA A 284 -7.98 3.01 -12.06
CA ALA A 284 -7.06 4.13 -12.20
C ALA A 284 -5.59 3.66 -12.28
N TYR A 285 -5.19 2.73 -11.42
CA TYR A 285 -3.85 2.15 -11.48
C TYR A 285 -3.63 1.30 -12.75
N TRP A 286 -4.62 0.51 -13.16
CA TRP A 286 -4.54 -0.24 -14.41
C TRP A 286 -4.34 0.69 -15.62
N LEU A 287 -5.12 1.77 -15.73
CA LEU A 287 -4.96 2.78 -16.79
C LEU A 287 -3.57 3.43 -16.78
N GLN A 288 -3.01 3.73 -15.59
CA GLN A 288 -1.64 4.21 -15.46
C GLN A 288 -0.63 3.27 -16.12
N GLU A 289 -0.74 1.96 -15.82
CA GLU A 289 0.16 0.97 -16.39
C GLU A 289 -0.05 0.80 -17.90
N VAL A 290 -1.29 0.86 -18.38
CA VAL A 290 -1.61 0.88 -19.81
C VAL A 290 -0.95 2.08 -20.51
N ILE A 291 -1.03 3.29 -19.93
CA ILE A 291 -0.40 4.49 -20.50
C ILE A 291 1.12 4.31 -20.56
N ASN A 292 1.76 3.86 -19.47
CA ASN A 292 3.20 3.60 -19.44
C ASN A 292 3.62 2.58 -20.51
N ALA A 293 2.82 1.52 -20.70
CA ALA A 293 3.09 0.48 -21.72
C ALA A 293 2.89 1.01 -23.14
N VAL A 294 1.72 1.59 -23.43
CA VAL A 294 1.36 2.07 -24.78
C VAL A 294 2.31 3.16 -25.28
N ALA A 295 2.77 4.03 -24.38
CA ALA A 295 3.76 5.06 -24.70
C ALA A 295 5.23 4.56 -24.75
N GLY A 296 5.46 3.25 -24.59
CA GLY A 296 6.81 2.66 -24.66
C GLY A 296 7.69 2.99 -23.44
N ASN A 297 7.09 3.30 -22.30
CA ASN A 297 7.80 3.68 -21.08
C ASN A 297 7.85 2.56 -20.02
N LEU A 298 7.26 1.39 -20.28
CA LEU A 298 7.31 0.25 -19.37
C LEU A 298 8.63 -0.52 -19.54
N ASP A 299 9.30 -0.82 -18.42
CA ASP A 299 10.53 -1.60 -18.28
C ASP A 299 11.69 -1.09 -19.15
N ARG A 300 11.84 0.24 -19.26
CA ARG A 300 12.95 0.91 -19.93
C ARG A 300 13.62 1.97 -19.05
N SER A 301 14.90 2.25 -19.33
CA SER A 301 15.60 3.37 -18.68
C SER A 301 14.91 4.71 -18.98
N GLY A 302 14.75 5.53 -17.97
CA GLY A 302 14.03 6.80 -18.02
C GLY A 302 12.50 6.69 -17.94
N GLY A 303 11.95 5.49 -18.10
CA GLY A 303 10.54 5.17 -17.92
C GLY A 303 10.25 4.58 -16.53
N THR A 304 9.42 3.53 -16.51
CA THR A 304 9.20 2.70 -15.31
C THR A 304 10.00 1.41 -15.41
N LEU A 305 10.54 0.97 -14.28
CA LEU A 305 11.39 -0.23 -14.20
C LEU A 305 10.67 -1.34 -13.43
N VAL A 306 10.81 -2.57 -13.90
CA VAL A 306 10.36 -3.78 -13.20
C VAL A 306 11.55 -4.40 -12.46
N GLY A 307 11.64 -4.12 -11.16
CA GLY A 307 12.74 -4.64 -10.34
C GLY A 307 12.53 -6.10 -9.93
N LYS A 308 13.55 -6.93 -10.10
CA LYS A 308 13.54 -8.33 -9.63
C LYS A 308 14.22 -8.49 -8.26
N GLY A 309 15.08 -7.55 -7.87
CA GLY A 309 15.92 -7.66 -6.69
C GLY A 309 16.94 -8.80 -6.78
N ILE A 310 17.61 -9.09 -5.65
CA ILE A 310 18.54 -10.24 -5.53
C ILE A 310 17.78 -11.56 -5.52
N PHE A 311 16.57 -11.55 -4.97
CA PHE A 311 15.68 -12.70 -4.88
C PHE A 311 14.45 -12.46 -5.76
N ASP A 312 14.21 -13.36 -6.72
CA ASP A 312 13.04 -13.28 -7.60
C ASP A 312 11.78 -13.69 -6.82
N PHE A 313 11.17 -12.71 -6.17
CA PHE A 313 10.02 -12.91 -5.31
C PHE A 313 8.77 -13.34 -6.09
N ALA A 314 8.60 -12.84 -7.32
CA ALA A 314 7.48 -13.23 -8.17
C ALA A 314 7.56 -14.73 -8.55
N LYS A 315 8.75 -15.20 -8.93
CA LYS A 315 8.97 -16.62 -9.22
C LYS A 315 8.77 -17.49 -7.97
N PHE A 316 9.24 -17.04 -6.82
CA PHE A 316 9.02 -17.73 -5.56
C PHE A 316 7.54 -17.81 -5.20
N GLY A 317 6.82 -16.68 -5.22
CA GLY A 317 5.41 -16.60 -4.90
C GLY A 317 4.54 -17.47 -5.81
N LYS A 318 4.76 -17.40 -7.13
CA LYS A 318 4.07 -18.26 -8.11
C LYS A 318 4.33 -19.74 -7.89
N ARG A 319 5.54 -20.12 -7.44
CA ARG A 319 5.90 -21.52 -7.16
C ARG A 319 5.31 -22.04 -5.86
N THR A 320 5.25 -21.22 -4.82
CA THR A 320 4.84 -21.62 -3.46
C THR A 320 3.37 -21.30 -3.15
N GLY A 321 2.71 -20.48 -3.96
CA GLY A 321 1.40 -19.93 -3.68
C GLY A 321 1.42 -18.73 -2.72
N THR A 322 2.59 -18.29 -2.25
CA THR A 322 2.71 -17.14 -1.33
C THR A 322 2.18 -15.88 -1.99
N LEU A 323 1.29 -15.17 -1.31
CA LEU A 323 0.57 -13.97 -1.75
C LEU A 323 -0.41 -14.22 -2.92
N MET A 324 -0.72 -15.49 -3.22
CA MET A 324 -1.54 -15.89 -4.36
C MET A 324 -2.86 -16.58 -3.95
N SER A 325 -3.24 -16.54 -2.67
CA SER A 325 -4.47 -17.15 -2.19
C SER A 325 -5.70 -16.59 -2.93
N ASP A 326 -6.60 -17.49 -3.33
CA ASP A 326 -7.91 -17.18 -3.92
C ASP A 326 -9.06 -17.37 -2.91
N ALA A 327 -8.74 -17.57 -1.64
CA ALA A 327 -9.73 -17.71 -0.58
C ALA A 327 -10.63 -16.47 -0.53
N THR A 328 -11.91 -16.71 -0.21
CA THR A 328 -12.91 -15.65 -0.09
C THR A 328 -13.38 -15.50 1.35
N SER A 329 -13.67 -14.26 1.74
CA SER A 329 -14.20 -13.93 3.06
C SER A 329 -15.60 -14.52 3.28
N ARG A 330 -15.92 -14.83 4.53
CA ARG A 330 -17.25 -15.26 4.95
C ARG A 330 -18.31 -14.18 4.70
N ILE A 331 -17.96 -12.93 5.01
CA ILE A 331 -18.83 -11.77 4.77
C ILE A 331 -18.48 -11.17 3.41
N GLY A 332 -19.46 -11.10 2.53
CA GLY A 332 -19.37 -10.46 1.20
C GLY A 332 -18.66 -11.27 0.13
N GLY A 333 -18.02 -12.41 0.45
CA GLY A 333 -17.33 -13.25 -0.54
C GLY A 333 -16.15 -12.57 -1.22
N PHE A 334 -15.47 -11.63 -0.55
CA PHE A 334 -14.34 -10.89 -1.11
C PHE A 334 -13.09 -11.74 -1.18
N ARG A 335 -12.41 -11.71 -2.33
CA ARG A 335 -11.12 -12.39 -2.52
C ARG A 335 -10.02 -11.72 -1.70
N LYS A 336 -9.05 -12.50 -1.25
CA LYS A 336 -7.82 -12.00 -0.65
C LYS A 336 -6.98 -11.22 -1.66
N VAL A 337 -6.28 -10.20 -1.16
CA VAL A 337 -5.18 -9.53 -1.85
C VAL A 337 -3.95 -9.61 -0.96
N ASN A 338 -2.86 -10.16 -1.47
CA ASN A 338 -1.64 -10.44 -0.69
C ASN A 338 -1.93 -11.29 0.56
N ASP A 339 -2.71 -12.35 0.40
CA ASP A 339 -3.15 -13.26 1.45
C ASP A 339 -3.94 -12.60 2.59
N ALA A 340 -4.41 -11.37 2.42
CA ALA A 340 -5.23 -10.65 3.39
C ALA A 340 -6.63 -10.33 2.86
N PHE A 341 -7.65 -10.51 3.70
CA PHE A 341 -9.00 -10.05 3.44
C PHE A 341 -9.11 -8.52 3.58
N PRO A 342 -10.09 -7.88 2.92
CA PRO A 342 -10.31 -6.45 3.07
C PRO A 342 -10.54 -6.05 4.52
N GLY A 343 -9.75 -5.10 5.03
CA GLY A 343 -9.87 -4.65 6.41
C GLY A 343 -11.22 -4.02 6.74
N GLY A 344 -11.92 -3.45 5.75
CA GLY A 344 -13.24 -2.85 5.92
C GLY A 344 -14.33 -3.81 6.41
N ILE A 345 -14.14 -5.14 6.21
CA ILE A 345 -15.10 -6.14 6.70
C ILE A 345 -14.74 -6.72 8.07
N LEU A 346 -13.63 -6.33 8.68
CA LEU A 346 -13.17 -6.92 9.95
C LEU A 346 -14.22 -6.82 11.07
N ALA A 347 -14.88 -5.66 11.20
CA ALA A 347 -15.93 -5.49 12.17
C ALA A 347 -17.12 -6.44 11.91
N ASP A 348 -17.51 -6.62 10.64
CA ASP A 348 -18.61 -7.51 10.26
C ASP A 348 -18.27 -8.98 10.50
N GLU A 349 -17.03 -9.39 10.24
CA GLU A 349 -16.54 -10.74 10.53
C GLU A 349 -16.56 -11.08 12.03
N ILE A 350 -16.42 -10.08 12.89
CA ILE A 350 -16.52 -10.23 14.36
C ILE A 350 -17.97 -10.17 14.83
N LEU A 351 -18.79 -9.23 14.31
CA LEU A 351 -20.12 -8.95 14.84
C LEU A 351 -21.21 -9.88 14.31
N THR A 352 -21.05 -10.38 13.07
CA THR A 352 -22.08 -11.21 12.45
C THR A 352 -21.96 -12.66 12.88
N ASP A 353 -23.02 -13.21 13.48
CA ASP A 353 -23.07 -14.60 13.90
C ASP A 353 -22.94 -15.58 12.72
N GLY A 354 -22.51 -16.78 13.04
CA GLY A 354 -22.42 -17.90 12.11
C GLY A 354 -21.08 -18.65 12.18
N PRO A 355 -20.94 -19.74 11.44
CA PRO A 355 -19.72 -20.52 11.37
C PRO A 355 -18.54 -19.68 10.90
N GLY A 356 -17.39 -19.80 11.55
CA GLY A 356 -16.18 -19.01 11.22
C GLY A 356 -16.20 -17.56 11.69
N ARG A 357 -17.20 -17.14 12.50
CA ARG A 357 -17.16 -15.82 13.17
C ARG A 357 -15.85 -15.66 13.94
N ILE A 358 -15.20 -14.52 13.78
CA ILE A 358 -13.94 -14.21 14.49
C ILE A 358 -14.25 -13.99 15.99
N ARG A 359 -13.54 -14.71 16.84
CA ARG A 359 -13.63 -14.65 18.31
C ARG A 359 -12.30 -14.31 18.97
N ALA A 360 -11.19 -14.61 18.32
CA ALA A 360 -9.87 -14.17 18.73
C ALA A 360 -9.21 -13.35 17.64
N LEU A 361 -8.57 -12.24 18.03
CA LEU A 361 -7.84 -11.37 17.12
C LEU A 361 -6.45 -11.07 17.70
N PHE A 362 -5.43 -11.31 16.89
CA PHE A 362 -4.07 -10.84 17.13
C PHE A 362 -3.83 -9.60 16.26
N VAL A 363 -3.40 -8.50 16.88
CA VAL A 363 -3.02 -7.26 16.18
C VAL A 363 -1.54 -7.04 16.38
N THR A 364 -0.78 -7.00 15.30
CA THR A 364 0.67 -6.90 15.37
C THR A 364 1.16 -5.61 14.69
N GLY A 365 1.88 -4.77 15.44
CA GLY A 365 2.49 -3.52 14.94
C GLY A 365 1.51 -2.57 14.25
N GLY A 366 0.30 -2.46 14.80
CA GLY A 366 -0.76 -1.65 14.22
C GLY A 366 -1.78 -1.14 15.23
N ASN A 367 -2.53 -0.12 14.82
CA ASN A 367 -3.59 0.48 15.62
C ASN A 367 -4.88 0.62 14.80
N PRO A 368 -5.53 -0.52 14.42
CA PRO A 368 -6.69 -0.49 13.54
C PRO A 368 -7.83 0.39 14.05
N LEU A 369 -7.98 0.56 15.36
CA LEU A 369 -9.02 1.42 15.93
C LEU A 369 -8.88 2.90 15.52
N ILE A 370 -7.67 3.33 15.15
CA ILE A 370 -7.39 4.71 14.69
C ILE A 370 -7.19 4.76 13.18
N THR A 371 -6.64 3.69 12.59
CA THR A 371 -6.19 3.74 11.19
C THR A 371 -7.19 3.15 10.20
N MET A 372 -8.23 2.45 10.66
CA MET A 372 -9.29 1.92 9.81
C MET A 372 -10.54 2.79 9.88
N ALA A 373 -11.38 2.67 8.86
CA ALA A 373 -12.67 3.33 8.83
C ALA A 373 -13.61 2.79 9.93
N ASP A 374 -14.57 3.61 10.36
CA ASP A 374 -15.60 3.28 11.34
C ASP A 374 -15.05 2.78 12.69
N ALA A 375 -14.28 3.64 13.34
CA ALA A 375 -13.71 3.37 14.67
C ALA A 375 -14.77 3.00 15.73
N GLY A 376 -15.99 3.52 15.60
CA GLY A 376 -17.11 3.20 16.50
C GLY A 376 -17.51 1.74 16.40
N ARG A 377 -17.71 1.25 15.18
CA ARG A 377 -18.08 -0.15 14.91
C ARG A 377 -16.95 -1.11 15.24
N LEU A 378 -15.70 -0.73 14.97
CA LEU A 378 -14.53 -1.53 15.36
C LEU A 378 -14.39 -1.63 16.89
N ARG A 379 -14.65 -0.57 17.61
CA ARG A 379 -14.64 -0.59 19.09
C ARG A 379 -15.69 -1.54 19.64
N GLU A 380 -16.90 -1.53 19.09
CA GLU A 380 -17.96 -2.47 19.43
C GLU A 380 -17.51 -3.91 19.15
N ALA A 381 -16.99 -4.15 17.95
CA ALA A 381 -16.49 -5.47 17.52
C ALA A 381 -15.39 -5.99 18.45
N PHE A 382 -14.39 -5.18 18.74
CA PHE A 382 -13.28 -5.59 19.62
C PHE A 382 -13.74 -5.86 21.05
N GLY A 383 -14.79 -5.20 21.52
CA GLY A 383 -15.43 -5.47 22.81
C GLY A 383 -16.16 -6.83 22.89
N GLN A 384 -16.49 -7.43 21.74
CA GLN A 384 -17.15 -8.75 21.68
C GLN A 384 -16.16 -9.92 21.48
N LEU A 385 -14.87 -9.64 21.32
CA LEU A 385 -13.86 -10.69 21.17
C LEU A 385 -13.65 -11.42 22.50
N GLU A 386 -13.58 -12.75 22.44
CA GLU A 386 -13.21 -13.59 23.58
C GLU A 386 -11.72 -13.45 23.90
N LEU A 387 -10.89 -13.16 22.89
CA LEU A 387 -9.47 -12.88 23.06
C LEU A 387 -9.03 -11.80 22.07
N LEU A 388 -8.50 -10.70 22.59
CA LEU A 388 -7.78 -9.69 21.82
C LEU A 388 -6.35 -9.59 22.37
N VAL A 389 -5.36 -9.83 21.51
CA VAL A 389 -3.94 -9.73 21.83
C VAL A 389 -3.30 -8.69 20.92
N THR A 390 -2.58 -7.74 21.47
CA THR A 390 -1.76 -6.80 20.68
C THR A 390 -0.28 -7.06 20.90
N VAL A 391 0.50 -7.03 19.83
CA VAL A 391 1.96 -7.09 19.84
C VAL A 391 2.46 -5.76 19.32
N ASP A 392 2.89 -4.90 20.21
CA ASP A 392 3.30 -3.53 19.90
C ASP A 392 4.28 -3.01 20.96
N ILE A 393 5.03 -1.98 20.60
CA ILE A 393 5.97 -1.34 21.54
C ILE A 393 5.29 -0.41 22.56
N TYR A 394 4.02 -0.07 22.31
CA TYR A 394 3.18 0.77 23.18
C TYR A 394 1.79 0.15 23.34
N ARG A 395 1.17 0.41 24.49
CA ARG A 395 -0.26 0.18 24.67
C ARG A 395 -1.05 1.34 24.01
N ASN A 396 -1.27 1.23 22.72
CA ASN A 396 -2.06 2.17 21.94
C ASN A 396 -3.58 2.01 22.18
N GLU A 397 -4.43 2.72 21.42
CA GLU A 397 -5.89 2.69 21.59
C GLU A 397 -6.47 1.28 21.40
N THR A 398 -5.98 0.54 20.40
CA THR A 398 -6.36 -0.88 20.21
C THR A 398 -5.88 -1.74 21.37
N GLY A 399 -4.63 -1.54 21.79
CA GLY A 399 -4.04 -2.23 22.94
C GLY A 399 -4.78 -1.95 24.24
N SER A 400 -5.38 -0.77 24.38
CA SER A 400 -6.19 -0.44 25.57
C SER A 400 -7.48 -1.26 25.70
N LEU A 401 -7.97 -1.86 24.60
CA LEU A 401 -9.09 -2.79 24.62
C LEU A 401 -8.66 -4.26 24.73
N ALA A 402 -7.36 -4.54 24.55
CA ALA A 402 -6.85 -5.90 24.51
C ALA A 402 -6.91 -6.61 25.87
N HIS A 403 -6.97 -7.94 25.86
CA HIS A 403 -6.78 -8.80 27.02
C HIS A 403 -5.30 -8.90 27.37
N TYR A 404 -4.43 -8.88 26.35
CA TYR A 404 -2.99 -8.91 26.48
C TYR A 404 -2.34 -7.88 25.55
N THR A 405 -1.28 -7.20 26.03
CA THR A 405 -0.32 -6.45 25.23
C THR A 405 1.07 -7.04 25.44
N LEU A 406 1.73 -7.44 24.35
CA LEU A 406 3.01 -8.15 24.36
C LEU A 406 4.10 -7.32 23.73
#